data_ab547e712f5a5436defd589f878905b4
#
_entry.id   ab547e712f5a5436defd589f878905b4
#
_cell.length_a   1.000
_cell.length_b   1.000
_cell.length_c   1.000
_cell.angle_alpha   90.00
_cell.angle_beta   90.00
_cell.angle_gamma   90.00
#
_symmetry.space_group_name_H-M   'P 1'
#
loop_
_entity.id
_entity.type
_entity.pdbx_description
1 polymer ?
#
loop_
_entity_poly.entity_id
_entity_poly.type
_entity_poly.pdbx_seq_one_letter_code
_entity_poly.pdbx_strand_id
1 'polypeptide(L)'
;SSTPTDTDGDTVCDELDVFPNDPDEWDDTDGDGVGDNGDDFPDDANETTDTDGDGIGDNADPDADNDGWTDYDEGICMTDWLDVNSVPGDIDNDGICDALEQDLDNDGWSNANETICGSDWEDVNSVPVDTDGDWICDLMDNDDDGDGYFDDVDVFPLNPAEWADTDGDGVGNNADPDDDN
;
A
#
# COMPACT_ATOMS: atom_id res chain seq x y z
N SER A 1 11.39 -66.59 10.88
CA SER A 1 11.08 -65.20 11.14
C SER A 1 11.35 -64.43 9.82
N SER A 2 10.31 -63.83 9.31
CA SER A 2 10.48 -62.86 8.23
C SER A 2 11.27 -61.67 8.79
N THR A 3 12.21 -61.13 8.05
CA THR A 3 12.79 -59.83 8.36
C THR A 3 11.66 -58.79 8.21
N PRO A 4 11.51 -57.84 9.14
CA PRO A 4 10.58 -56.75 8.94
C PRO A 4 10.83 -56.05 7.60
N THR A 5 9.76 -55.60 6.94
CA THR A 5 9.90 -54.78 5.73
C THR A 5 10.32 -53.38 6.13
N ASP A 6 11.20 -52.78 5.36
CA ASP A 6 11.68 -51.42 5.46
C ASP A 6 11.73 -50.92 4.00
N THR A 7 10.72 -50.14 3.62
CA THR A 7 10.43 -49.84 2.21
C THR A 7 11.32 -48.73 1.66
N ASP A 8 11.65 -47.72 2.44
CA ASP A 8 12.46 -46.55 2.04
C ASP A 8 13.92 -46.69 2.44
N GLY A 9 14.22 -47.57 3.43
CA GLY A 9 15.60 -47.90 3.80
C GLY A 9 16.21 -47.02 4.87
N ASP A 10 15.41 -46.35 5.65
CA ASP A 10 15.81 -45.46 6.74
C ASP A 10 16.22 -46.19 8.03
N THR A 11 15.99 -47.49 8.12
CA THR A 11 16.26 -48.39 9.24
C THR A 11 15.09 -48.56 10.24
N VAL A 12 13.98 -47.87 10.06
CA VAL A 12 12.71 -48.11 10.74
C VAL A 12 11.86 -49.06 9.90
N CYS A 13 11.18 -50.03 10.49
CA CYS A 13 10.36 -50.96 9.70
C CYS A 13 8.97 -50.34 9.47
N ASP A 14 8.36 -50.66 8.32
CA ASP A 14 7.04 -50.14 7.87
C ASP A 14 5.93 -50.27 8.95
N GLU A 15 6.07 -51.22 9.91
CA GLU A 15 5.07 -51.42 10.98
C GLU A 15 5.20 -50.38 12.12
N LEU A 16 6.33 -49.68 12.22
CA LEU A 16 6.67 -48.69 13.24
C LEU A 16 6.92 -47.29 12.67
N ASP A 17 6.94 -47.20 11.35
CA ASP A 17 7.19 -46.01 10.59
C ASP A 17 5.87 -45.35 10.17
N VAL A 18 5.71 -44.10 10.55
CA VAL A 18 4.55 -43.28 10.17
C VAL A 18 4.60 -42.89 8.69
N PHE A 19 5.82 -42.80 8.15
CA PHE A 19 6.09 -42.38 6.76
C PHE A 19 6.87 -43.41 5.96
N PRO A 20 6.37 -44.65 5.76
CA PRO A 20 7.13 -45.80 5.25
C PRO A 20 7.60 -45.70 3.79
N ASN A 21 7.54 -44.54 3.17
CA ASN A 21 8.04 -44.26 1.84
C ASN A 21 8.90 -42.96 1.81
N ASP A 22 9.21 -42.37 2.97
CA ASP A 22 10.03 -41.17 3.07
C ASP A 22 11.22 -41.44 4.01
N PRO A 23 12.42 -41.65 3.45
CA PRO A 23 13.60 -42.06 4.20
C PRO A 23 14.14 -40.95 5.13
N ASP A 24 13.59 -39.76 5.12
CA ASP A 24 13.98 -38.64 5.97
C ASP A 24 13.03 -38.46 7.18
N GLU A 25 11.88 -39.19 7.18
CA GLU A 25 10.83 -39.08 8.19
C GLU A 25 10.38 -40.47 8.72
N TRP A 26 10.13 -40.59 10.04
CA TRP A 26 9.66 -41.84 10.65
C TRP A 26 8.71 -41.67 11.83
N ASP A 27 8.69 -40.50 12.49
CA ASP A 27 7.80 -40.15 13.60
C ASP A 27 6.99 -38.90 13.25
N ASP A 28 5.78 -38.79 13.84
CA ASP A 28 4.86 -37.68 13.78
C ASP A 28 4.25 -37.57 15.19
N THR A 29 4.90 -36.72 16.04
CA THR A 29 4.63 -36.70 17.48
C THR A 29 3.27 -36.12 17.81
N ASP A 30 2.82 -35.09 17.10
CA ASP A 30 1.55 -34.40 17.36
C ASP A 30 0.41 -34.85 16.43
N GLY A 31 0.73 -35.56 15.34
CA GLY A 31 -0.22 -36.23 14.47
C GLY A 31 -0.87 -35.33 13.42
N ASP A 32 -0.19 -34.28 12.99
CA ASP A 32 -0.70 -33.34 11.99
C ASP A 32 -0.42 -33.76 10.54
N GLY A 33 0.49 -34.72 10.35
CA GLY A 33 0.85 -35.31 9.06
C GLY A 33 2.14 -34.80 8.46
N VAL A 34 2.88 -33.95 9.16
CA VAL A 34 4.28 -33.57 8.89
C VAL A 34 5.16 -34.38 9.82
N GLY A 35 6.31 -34.87 9.35
CA GLY A 35 7.22 -35.64 10.19
C GLY A 35 8.07 -34.75 11.08
N ASP A 36 8.45 -35.29 12.26
CA ASP A 36 9.18 -34.54 13.29
C ASP A 36 10.48 -33.87 12.78
N ASN A 37 11.08 -34.38 11.71
CA ASN A 37 12.31 -33.80 11.17
C ASN A 37 12.07 -32.63 10.22
N GLY A 38 10.90 -32.61 9.55
CA GLY A 38 10.50 -31.56 8.63
C GLY A 38 9.58 -30.52 9.26
N ASP A 39 9.25 -30.71 10.53
CA ASP A 39 8.35 -29.87 11.32
C ASP A 39 9.14 -28.97 12.26
N ASP A 40 8.95 -27.65 12.16
CA ASP A 40 9.57 -26.70 13.06
C ASP A 40 8.92 -26.74 14.46
N PHE A 41 7.70 -27.33 14.59
CA PHE A 41 6.92 -27.45 15.83
C PHE A 41 6.42 -28.88 16.10
N PRO A 42 7.26 -29.89 16.27
CA PRO A 42 6.87 -31.31 16.31
C PRO A 42 5.93 -31.72 17.46
N ASP A 43 5.62 -30.82 18.36
CA ASP A 43 4.73 -31.02 19.52
C ASP A 43 3.42 -30.18 19.41
N ASP A 44 3.21 -29.43 18.31
CA ASP A 44 2.03 -28.55 18.12
C ASP A 44 1.35 -28.73 16.75
N ALA A 45 0.38 -29.62 16.69
CA ALA A 45 -0.40 -29.95 15.49
C ALA A 45 -1.17 -28.79 14.81
N ASN A 46 -0.96 -27.56 15.22
CA ASN A 46 -1.50 -26.38 14.53
C ASN A 46 -0.41 -25.59 13.81
N GLU A 47 0.86 -25.90 14.02
CA GLU A 47 2.00 -25.23 13.45
C GLU A 47 2.93 -26.24 12.80
N THR A 48 3.51 -25.89 11.65
CA THR A 48 4.44 -26.77 10.93
C THR A 48 5.66 -26.04 10.41
N THR A 49 5.56 -24.72 10.28
CA THR A 49 6.62 -23.85 9.72
C THR A 49 6.82 -22.61 10.57
N ASP A 50 8.05 -22.12 10.58
CA ASP A 50 8.52 -20.91 11.23
C ASP A 50 9.38 -20.16 10.19
N THR A 51 8.72 -19.36 9.36
CA THR A 51 9.33 -18.77 8.17
C THR A 51 10.45 -17.78 8.53
N ASP A 52 10.29 -16.98 9.59
CA ASP A 52 11.30 -16.00 10.02
C ASP A 52 12.26 -16.53 11.11
N GLY A 53 11.91 -17.67 11.75
CA GLY A 53 12.74 -18.32 12.76
C GLY A 53 12.67 -17.68 14.13
N ASP A 54 11.60 -16.98 14.49
CA ASP A 54 11.46 -16.29 15.77
C ASP A 54 10.90 -17.19 16.89
N GLY A 55 10.37 -18.37 16.53
CA GLY A 55 9.81 -19.38 17.43
C GLY A 55 8.29 -19.28 17.61
N ILE A 56 7.61 -18.51 16.78
CA ILE A 56 6.16 -18.49 16.61
C ILE A 56 5.88 -19.13 15.24
N GLY A 57 4.92 -20.04 15.17
CA GLY A 57 4.59 -20.68 13.89
C GLY A 57 3.77 -19.75 12.98
N ASP A 58 3.91 -19.93 11.68
CA ASP A 58 3.30 -19.08 10.65
C ASP A 58 1.79 -18.90 10.82
N ASN A 59 1.07 -19.90 11.40
CA ASN A 59 -0.38 -19.77 11.61
C ASN A 59 -0.73 -18.87 12.80
N ALA A 60 0.15 -18.73 13.76
CA ALA A 60 -0.05 -17.92 14.97
C ALA A 60 0.67 -16.58 14.90
N ASP A 61 1.62 -16.42 13.97
CA ASP A 61 2.38 -15.21 13.77
C ASP A 61 1.54 -14.19 12.97
N PRO A 62 1.45 -12.95 13.43
CA PRO A 62 0.81 -11.87 12.66
C PRO A 62 1.66 -11.27 11.53
N ASP A 63 2.97 -11.57 11.46
CA ASP A 63 3.98 -11.06 10.51
C ASP A 63 5.01 -12.18 10.30
N ALA A 64 4.58 -13.23 9.57
CA ALA A 64 5.25 -14.53 9.50
C ALA A 64 6.64 -14.50 8.84
N ASP A 65 6.95 -13.52 8.02
CA ASP A 65 8.28 -13.34 7.40
C ASP A 65 9.09 -12.19 8.01
N ASN A 66 8.47 -11.45 8.95
CA ASN A 66 9.09 -10.36 9.73
C ASN A 66 9.66 -9.24 8.85
N ASP A 67 8.93 -8.87 7.79
CA ASP A 67 9.30 -7.74 6.93
C ASP A 67 8.78 -6.39 7.47
N GLY A 68 7.88 -6.43 8.46
CA GLY A 68 7.28 -5.29 9.14
C GLY A 68 5.85 -4.97 8.71
N TRP A 69 5.32 -5.69 7.72
CA TRP A 69 3.91 -5.71 7.37
C TRP A 69 3.23 -6.93 8.01
N THR A 70 1.95 -6.83 8.30
CA THR A 70 1.24 -7.99 8.83
C THR A 70 0.74 -8.85 7.67
N ASP A 71 0.62 -10.18 7.87
CA ASP A 71 0.02 -11.11 6.91
C ASP A 71 -1.35 -10.63 6.41
N TYR A 72 -2.10 -9.98 7.31
CA TYR A 72 -3.40 -9.42 6.98
C TYR A 72 -3.29 -8.24 6.00
N ASP A 73 -2.37 -7.31 6.25
CA ASP A 73 -2.16 -6.16 5.38
C ASP A 73 -1.59 -6.60 4.03
N GLU A 74 -0.65 -7.54 4.02
CA GLU A 74 -0.09 -8.12 2.81
C GLU A 74 -1.14 -8.84 1.97
N GLY A 75 -2.00 -9.62 2.62
CA GLY A 75 -3.13 -10.27 1.95
C GLY A 75 -4.08 -9.28 1.27
N ILE A 76 -4.25 -8.07 1.81
CA ILE A 76 -5.04 -6.99 1.19
C ILE A 76 -4.23 -6.30 0.08
N CYS A 77 -2.95 -6.04 0.31
CA CYS A 77 -2.04 -5.34 -0.60
C CYS A 77 -1.54 -6.24 -1.73
N MET A 78 -1.90 -7.56 -1.70
CA MET A 78 -1.55 -8.56 -2.71
C MET A 78 -0.05 -8.88 -2.79
N THR A 79 0.63 -8.85 -1.67
CA THR A 79 2.00 -9.34 -1.49
C THR A 79 2.00 -10.73 -0.86
N ASP A 80 3.18 -11.35 -0.75
CA ASP A 80 3.35 -12.73 -0.24
C ASP A 80 3.87 -12.67 1.20
N TRP A 81 3.00 -12.97 2.14
CA TRP A 81 3.21 -12.94 3.59
C TRP A 81 4.23 -13.97 4.14
N LEU A 82 4.87 -14.73 3.24
CA LEU A 82 5.96 -15.67 3.55
C LEU A 82 7.27 -15.31 2.84
N ASP A 83 7.34 -14.18 2.12
CA ASP A 83 8.56 -13.74 1.43
C ASP A 83 8.95 -12.32 1.89
N VAL A 84 9.88 -12.22 2.80
CA VAL A 84 10.46 -10.98 3.37
C VAL A 84 10.90 -9.92 2.34
N ASN A 85 10.95 -10.26 1.06
CA ASN A 85 11.25 -9.32 -0.03
C ASN A 85 9.99 -8.88 -0.78
N SER A 86 8.82 -9.43 -0.46
CA SER A 86 7.56 -9.14 -1.12
C SER A 86 6.78 -8.01 -0.42
N VAL A 87 7.44 -6.92 -0.12
CA VAL A 87 6.94 -5.78 0.66
C VAL A 87 5.87 -5.01 -0.11
N PRO A 88 4.74 -4.64 0.51
CA PRO A 88 3.77 -3.72 -0.08
C PRO A 88 4.36 -2.37 -0.46
N GLY A 89 3.85 -1.76 -1.55
CA GLY A 89 4.16 -0.36 -1.88
C GLY A 89 3.55 0.57 -0.84
N ASP A 90 4.31 1.58 -0.39
CA ASP A 90 3.92 2.59 0.58
C ASP A 90 4.77 3.84 0.29
N ILE A 91 4.28 4.70 -0.60
CA ILE A 91 5.03 5.82 -1.18
C ILE A 91 5.34 6.88 -0.14
N ASP A 92 4.37 7.22 0.72
CA ASP A 92 4.53 8.26 1.74
C ASP A 92 5.03 7.74 3.09
N ASN A 93 5.11 6.40 3.25
CA ASN A 93 5.55 5.66 4.43
C ASN A 93 4.68 5.93 5.67
N ASP A 94 3.36 5.98 5.49
CA ASP A 94 2.42 6.15 6.59
C ASP A 94 1.95 4.82 7.21
N GLY A 95 2.30 3.68 6.58
CA GLY A 95 1.96 2.32 7.00
C GLY A 95 0.62 1.82 6.43
N ILE A 96 0.10 2.48 5.42
CA ILE A 96 -1.01 2.02 4.59
C ILE A 96 -0.42 1.75 3.20
N CYS A 97 -0.75 0.63 2.58
CA CYS A 97 -0.21 0.36 1.25
C CYS A 97 -0.93 1.17 0.16
N ASP A 98 -0.18 1.54 -0.88
CA ASP A 98 -0.64 2.31 -2.05
C ASP A 98 -1.98 1.83 -2.62
N ALA A 99 -2.24 0.53 -2.57
CA ALA A 99 -3.46 -0.08 -3.09
C ALA A 99 -4.74 0.32 -2.33
N LEU A 100 -4.61 0.81 -1.10
CA LEU A 100 -5.71 1.21 -0.22
C LEU A 100 -5.85 2.73 -0.12
N GLU A 101 -4.90 3.48 -0.67
CA GLU A 101 -4.83 4.93 -0.50
C GLU A 101 -5.54 5.71 -1.61
N GLN A 102 -6.05 6.87 -1.23
CA GLN A 102 -6.66 7.85 -2.12
C GLN A 102 -5.78 9.10 -2.31
N ASP A 103 -4.70 9.21 -1.53
CA ASP A 103 -3.72 10.29 -1.51
C ASP A 103 -2.37 9.62 -1.23
N LEU A 104 -1.66 9.21 -2.30
CA LEU A 104 -0.49 8.34 -2.21
C LEU A 104 0.78 9.01 -1.70
N ASP A 105 0.89 10.31 -1.88
CA ASP A 105 2.07 11.07 -1.45
C ASP A 105 1.79 11.97 -0.24
N ASN A 106 0.52 11.95 0.24
CA ASN A 106 0.03 12.64 1.43
C ASN A 106 0.27 14.16 1.40
N ASP A 107 0.09 14.77 0.19
CA ASP A 107 0.18 16.22 0.02
C ASP A 107 -1.15 16.95 0.38
N GLY A 108 -2.23 16.16 0.56
CA GLY A 108 -3.58 16.61 0.90
C GLY A 108 -4.54 16.64 -0.29
N TRP A 109 -4.04 16.43 -1.52
CA TRP A 109 -4.87 16.21 -2.69
C TRP A 109 -5.09 14.72 -2.92
N SER A 110 -6.23 14.35 -3.47
CA SER A 110 -6.45 12.95 -3.82
C SER A 110 -5.86 12.64 -5.18
N ASN A 111 -5.35 11.40 -5.38
CA ASN A 111 -4.85 10.89 -6.66
C ASN A 111 -5.78 11.20 -7.84
N ALA A 112 -7.11 11.15 -7.58
CA ALA A 112 -8.12 11.43 -8.59
C ALA A 112 -8.17 12.91 -8.97
N ASN A 113 -8.09 13.82 -8.01
CA ASN A 113 -8.04 15.26 -8.24
C ASN A 113 -6.75 15.65 -8.95
N GLU A 114 -5.63 15.15 -8.50
CA GLU A 114 -4.33 15.39 -9.09
C GLU A 114 -4.26 14.94 -10.55
N THR A 115 -4.77 13.73 -10.83
CA THR A 115 -4.89 13.23 -12.22
C THR A 115 -5.69 14.18 -13.10
N ILE A 116 -6.77 14.79 -12.58
CA ILE A 116 -7.60 15.74 -13.32
C ILE A 116 -6.89 17.09 -13.45
N CYS A 117 -6.26 17.55 -12.37
CA CYS A 117 -5.61 18.85 -12.30
C CYS A 117 -4.21 18.88 -12.95
N GLY A 118 -3.66 17.67 -13.25
CA GLY A 118 -2.41 17.53 -13.98
C GLY A 118 -1.16 17.61 -13.13
N SER A 119 -1.26 17.34 -11.82
CA SER A 119 -0.14 17.10 -10.91
C SER A 119 0.24 15.62 -10.87
N ASP A 120 1.34 15.31 -10.20
CA ASP A 120 1.89 13.95 -10.06
C ASP A 120 1.54 13.41 -8.68
N TRP A 121 0.64 12.47 -8.62
CA TRP A 121 0.08 11.83 -7.41
C TRP A 121 1.08 10.90 -6.68
N GLU A 122 2.33 10.86 -7.11
CA GLU A 122 3.45 10.16 -6.45
C GLU A 122 4.52 11.14 -5.93
N ASP A 123 4.36 12.45 -6.12
CA ASP A 123 5.34 13.46 -5.70
C ASP A 123 4.70 14.56 -4.83
N VAL A 124 4.87 14.46 -3.52
CA VAL A 124 4.39 15.39 -2.47
C VAL A 124 4.70 16.88 -2.73
N ASN A 125 5.59 17.21 -3.67
CA ASN A 125 5.88 18.57 -4.08
C ASN A 125 5.14 19.00 -5.35
N SER A 126 4.41 18.11 -5.98
CA SER A 126 3.71 18.33 -7.24
C SER A 126 2.23 18.63 -7.00
N VAL A 127 1.92 19.61 -6.20
CA VAL A 127 0.55 20.01 -5.86
C VAL A 127 -0.17 20.67 -7.04
N PRO A 128 -1.48 20.47 -7.22
CA PRO A 128 -2.30 21.20 -8.16
C PRO A 128 -2.24 22.72 -7.96
N VAL A 129 -2.40 23.49 -9.02
CA VAL A 129 -2.59 24.94 -8.91
C VAL A 129 -4.00 25.19 -8.38
N ASP A 130 -4.08 25.94 -7.29
CA ASP A 130 -5.30 26.30 -6.56
C ASP A 130 -5.09 27.72 -6.06
N THR A 131 -5.60 28.70 -6.81
CA THR A 131 -5.24 30.11 -6.64
C THR A 131 -5.89 30.74 -5.41
N ASP A 132 -7.13 30.34 -5.07
CA ASP A 132 -7.85 30.88 -3.91
C ASP A 132 -7.75 29.99 -2.66
N GLY A 133 -7.29 28.72 -2.81
CA GLY A 133 -7.04 27.81 -1.71
C GLY A 133 -8.29 27.11 -1.18
N ASP A 134 -9.30 26.93 -2.02
CA ASP A 134 -10.57 26.30 -1.61
C ASP A 134 -10.61 24.78 -1.80
N TRP A 135 -9.51 24.18 -2.32
CA TRP A 135 -9.34 22.74 -2.64
C TRP A 135 -10.06 22.31 -3.93
N ILE A 136 -10.37 23.25 -4.80
CA ILE A 136 -10.71 23.01 -6.20
C ILE A 136 -9.58 23.61 -7.02
N CYS A 137 -8.92 22.83 -7.88
CA CYS A 137 -7.83 23.38 -8.68
C CYS A 137 -8.37 24.29 -9.79
N ASP A 138 -7.59 25.29 -10.20
CA ASP A 138 -7.95 26.25 -11.25
C ASP A 138 -8.52 25.61 -12.52
N LEU A 139 -8.10 24.39 -12.86
CA LEU A 139 -8.64 23.66 -14.01
C LEU A 139 -10.10 23.23 -13.84
N MET A 140 -10.57 23.06 -12.61
CA MET A 140 -11.92 22.58 -12.27
C MET A 140 -12.78 23.67 -11.64
N ASP A 141 -12.17 24.75 -11.20
CA ASP A 141 -12.85 25.91 -10.67
C ASP A 141 -13.44 26.75 -11.79
N ASN A 142 -14.38 27.59 -11.49
CA ASN A 142 -14.98 28.58 -12.40
C ASN A 142 -14.79 30.02 -11.86
N ASP A 143 -14.10 30.17 -10.72
CA ASP A 143 -13.83 31.43 -10.02
C ASP A 143 -12.49 31.27 -9.33
N ASP A 144 -11.43 31.12 -10.16
CA ASP A 144 -10.08 30.68 -9.76
C ASP A 144 -9.47 31.48 -8.59
N ASP A 145 -9.84 32.74 -8.43
CA ASP A 145 -9.30 33.58 -7.38
C ASP A 145 -10.29 33.88 -6.23
N GLY A 146 -11.52 33.37 -6.31
CA GLY A 146 -12.54 33.42 -5.26
C GLY A 146 -13.08 34.81 -4.97
N ASP A 147 -13.02 35.73 -5.94
CA ASP A 147 -13.49 37.11 -5.76
C ASP A 147 -15.00 37.29 -5.97
N GLY A 148 -15.66 36.24 -6.53
CA GLY A 148 -17.10 36.18 -6.80
C GLY A 148 -17.47 36.54 -8.22
N TYR A 149 -16.51 36.73 -9.12
CA TYR A 149 -16.67 36.83 -10.56
C TYR A 149 -16.12 35.55 -11.20
N PHE A 150 -16.90 34.96 -12.08
CA PHE A 150 -16.45 33.73 -12.77
C PHE A 150 -15.40 34.07 -13.84
N ASP A 151 -14.45 33.15 -14.09
CA ASP A 151 -13.35 33.31 -15.04
C ASP A 151 -13.79 33.73 -16.44
N ASP A 152 -14.97 33.31 -16.89
CA ASP A 152 -15.49 33.61 -18.21
C ASP A 152 -15.94 35.08 -18.38
N VAL A 153 -16.09 35.79 -17.28
CA VAL A 153 -16.47 37.22 -17.22
C VAL A 153 -15.47 38.10 -16.50
N ASP A 154 -14.49 37.49 -15.83
CA ASP A 154 -13.39 38.16 -15.15
C ASP A 154 -12.24 38.42 -16.14
N VAL A 155 -11.74 39.66 -16.17
CA VAL A 155 -10.59 40.05 -16.98
C VAL A 155 -9.27 39.62 -16.31
N PHE A 156 -9.30 39.37 -15.00
CA PHE A 156 -8.14 39.00 -14.19
C PHE A 156 -8.38 37.77 -13.32
N PRO A 157 -8.71 36.61 -13.88
CA PRO A 157 -9.26 35.45 -13.18
C PRO A 157 -8.32 34.79 -12.17
N LEU A 158 -7.12 35.31 -11.93
CA LEU A 158 -6.16 34.86 -10.94
C LEU A 158 -5.78 35.98 -9.95
N ASN A 159 -6.54 37.08 -9.90
CA ASN A 159 -6.25 38.23 -9.06
C ASN A 159 -7.47 38.73 -8.29
N PRO A 160 -7.72 38.25 -7.06
CA PRO A 160 -8.93 38.52 -6.29
C PRO A 160 -9.16 40.02 -5.93
N ALA A 161 -8.33 40.91 -6.40
CA ALA A 161 -8.49 42.34 -6.22
C ALA A 161 -9.03 43.05 -7.45
N GLU A 162 -9.10 42.43 -8.61
CA GLU A 162 -9.44 43.02 -9.90
C GLU A 162 -10.31 42.05 -10.73
N TRP A 163 -11.40 42.54 -11.31
CA TRP A 163 -12.29 41.76 -12.17
C TRP A 163 -12.67 42.49 -13.47
N ALA A 164 -12.31 43.74 -13.62
CA ALA A 164 -12.65 44.58 -14.77
C ALA A 164 -11.51 45.49 -15.18
N ASP A 165 -11.41 45.78 -16.47
CA ASP A 165 -10.51 46.70 -17.11
C ASP A 165 -11.31 47.50 -18.16
N THR A 166 -11.66 48.74 -17.80
CA THR A 166 -12.64 49.53 -18.58
C THR A 166 -12.03 50.11 -19.85
N ASP A 167 -10.77 50.56 -19.78
CA ASP A 167 -10.09 51.16 -20.93
C ASP A 167 -9.20 50.21 -21.72
N GLY A 168 -8.94 49.00 -21.14
CA GLY A 168 -8.23 47.92 -21.80
C GLY A 168 -6.70 48.11 -21.81
N ASP A 169 -6.15 48.82 -20.84
CA ASP A 169 -4.73 49.06 -20.77
C ASP A 169 -3.95 47.94 -20.02
N GLY A 170 -4.66 47.00 -19.38
CA GLY A 170 -4.11 45.89 -18.65
C GLY A 170 -3.90 46.13 -17.16
N VAL A 171 -4.36 47.29 -16.66
CA VAL A 171 -4.47 47.61 -15.24
C VAL A 171 -5.94 47.47 -14.83
N GLY A 172 -6.22 46.75 -13.74
CA GLY A 172 -7.60 46.61 -13.30
C GLY A 172 -8.16 47.86 -12.69
N ASN A 173 -9.47 48.05 -12.82
CA ASN A 173 -10.16 49.27 -12.40
C ASN A 173 -9.92 49.67 -10.94
N ASN A 174 -9.64 48.71 -10.03
CA ASN A 174 -9.38 49.04 -8.63
C ASN A 174 -7.97 49.60 -8.42
N ALA A 175 -7.00 49.23 -9.24
CA ALA A 175 -5.62 49.67 -9.21
C ALA A 175 -5.36 50.86 -10.09
N ASP A 176 -6.22 51.13 -11.09
CA ASP A 176 -6.07 52.21 -12.05
C ASP A 176 -6.62 53.53 -11.51
N PRO A 177 -5.77 54.62 -11.44
CA PRO A 177 -6.23 55.94 -11.06
C PRO A 177 -7.06 56.64 -12.15
N ASP A 178 -7.08 56.17 -13.40
CA ASP A 178 -7.76 56.77 -14.58
C ASP A 178 -8.41 55.67 -15.41
N ASP A 179 -9.35 54.93 -14.80
CA ASP A 179 -10.01 53.71 -15.31
C ASP A 179 -10.92 53.91 -16.54
N ASP A 180 -11.01 55.14 -17.07
CA ASP A 180 -11.75 55.50 -18.29
C ASP A 180 -10.91 56.23 -19.35
N ASN A 181 -9.62 56.43 -19.07
CA ASN A 181 -8.58 57.06 -19.90
C ASN A 181 -8.94 58.42 -20.49
#